data_be5575901dcbd1c03feb9b37c033097b
#
_entry.id   be5575901dcbd1c03feb9b37c033097b
#
_cell.length_a   1.000
_cell.length_b   1.000
_cell.length_c   1.000
_cell.angle_alpha   90.00
_cell.angle_beta   90.00
_cell.angle_gamma   90.00
#
_symmetry.space_group_name_H-M   'P 1'
#
loop_
_entity.id
_entity.type
_entity.pdbx_description
1 polymer ?
#
loop_
_entity_poly.entity_id
_entity_poly.type
_entity_poly.pdbx_seq_one_letter_code
_entity_poly.pdbx_strand_id
1 'polypeptide(L)'
;MEEKAIVFESELCTGCMRCMTTCSTYNFGATSLSKACIHIIRHEGHAITKIEEEDELIFEALSCQQCDQPFCMAFCPTKALVLNTETHAINLNEDKCIGCRMCIVGCPFGAIRYNKEKGKSFKCELCEGDPQCVKFCPTGALKFLPKELANTPKINTLAKKYIELKPVIS
;
A
#
# COMPACT_ATOMS: atom_id res chain seq x y z
N MET A 1 8.37 -20.18 3.40
CA MET A 1 7.14 -19.54 3.99
C MET A 1 6.25 -19.07 2.85
N GLU A 2 4.96 -18.98 3.07
CA GLU A 2 3.99 -18.53 2.08
C GLU A 2 4.14 -17.03 1.80
N GLU A 3 4.14 -16.63 0.54
CA GLU A 3 4.20 -15.22 0.15
C GLU A 3 2.91 -14.50 0.51
N LYS A 4 3.01 -13.45 1.32
CA LYS A 4 1.87 -12.67 1.80
C LYS A 4 1.95 -11.21 1.37
N ALA A 5 0.78 -10.59 1.22
CA ALA A 5 0.65 -9.17 0.90
C ALA A 5 -0.37 -8.49 1.80
N ILE A 6 -0.22 -7.17 1.96
CA ILE A 6 -1.21 -6.35 2.64
C ILE A 6 -2.34 -6.06 1.65
N VAL A 7 -3.55 -6.44 2.04
CA VAL A 7 -4.79 -6.23 1.29
C VAL A 7 -5.62 -5.19 1.99
N PHE A 8 -6.28 -4.34 1.23
CA PHE A 8 -7.13 -3.26 1.74
C PHE A 8 -8.56 -3.43 1.26
N GLU A 9 -9.50 -3.34 2.20
CA GLU A 9 -10.94 -3.33 1.95
C GLU A 9 -11.49 -1.93 2.26
N SER A 10 -11.82 -1.17 1.22
CA SER A 10 -12.25 0.22 1.33
C SER A 10 -13.55 0.38 2.12
N GLU A 11 -14.49 -0.56 1.98
CA GLU A 11 -15.78 -0.57 2.66
C GLU A 11 -15.68 -0.60 4.20
N LEU A 12 -14.58 -1.15 4.72
CA LEU A 12 -14.32 -1.24 6.16
C LEU A 12 -13.49 -0.06 6.69
N CYS A 13 -12.95 0.78 5.81
CA CYS A 13 -12.06 1.85 6.22
C CYS A 13 -12.84 3.07 6.69
N THR A 14 -12.54 3.56 7.88
CA THR A 14 -13.12 4.80 8.45
C THR A 14 -12.19 6.01 8.31
N GLY A 15 -11.04 5.87 7.61
CA GLY A 15 -10.09 6.97 7.43
C GLY A 15 -9.39 7.43 8.71
N CYS A 16 -9.35 6.62 9.76
CA CYS A 16 -8.80 7.01 11.08
C CYS A 16 -7.27 7.24 11.09
N MET A 17 -6.56 6.96 10.00
CA MET A 17 -5.11 7.15 9.81
C MET A 17 -4.22 6.39 10.82
N ARG A 18 -4.77 5.51 11.65
CA ARG A 18 -4.01 4.74 12.66
C ARG A 18 -2.93 3.87 12.01
N CYS A 19 -3.20 3.26 10.88
CA CYS A 19 -2.21 2.49 10.11
C CYS A 19 -0.99 3.33 9.72
N MET A 20 -1.19 4.59 9.34
CA MET A 20 -0.10 5.51 8.97
C MET A 20 0.72 5.92 10.19
N THR A 21 0.06 6.30 11.28
CA THR A 21 0.75 6.69 12.53
C THR A 21 1.53 5.53 13.12
N THR A 22 0.94 4.32 13.17
CA THR A 22 1.62 3.11 13.62
C THR A 22 2.83 2.79 12.74
N CYS A 23 2.68 2.84 11.41
CA CYS A 23 3.77 2.58 10.49
C CYS A 23 4.94 3.56 10.68
N SER A 24 4.67 4.84 10.82
CA SER A 24 5.72 5.84 11.02
C SER A 24 6.38 5.72 12.39
N THR A 25 5.63 5.43 13.44
CA THR A 25 6.19 5.22 14.79
C THR A 25 7.08 3.99 14.83
N TYR A 26 6.65 2.87 14.25
CA TYR A 26 7.42 1.64 14.22
C TYR A 26 8.73 1.79 13.42
N ASN A 27 8.66 2.36 12.21
CA ASN A 27 9.82 2.42 11.31
C ASN A 27 10.76 3.61 11.56
N PHE A 28 10.26 4.69 12.16
CA PHE A 28 11.02 5.95 12.28
C PHE A 28 11.02 6.52 13.70
N GLY A 29 10.39 5.86 14.67
CA GLY A 29 10.31 6.35 16.05
C GLY A 29 9.54 7.68 16.22
N ALA A 30 8.79 8.11 15.20
CA ALA A 30 8.08 9.38 15.21
C ALA A 30 6.69 9.25 14.58
N THR A 31 5.69 9.86 15.20
CA THR A 31 4.34 9.92 14.65
C THR A 31 4.27 10.98 13.55
N SER A 32 4.34 10.55 12.30
CA SER A 32 4.30 11.44 11.13
C SER A 32 3.64 10.75 9.94
N LEU A 33 2.55 11.31 9.46
CA LEU A 33 1.85 10.76 8.29
C LEU A 33 2.74 10.72 7.04
N SER A 34 3.63 11.70 6.87
CA SER A 34 4.53 11.78 5.72
C SER A 34 5.65 10.73 5.74
N LYS A 35 6.00 10.19 6.91
CA LYS A 35 7.02 9.13 7.08
C LYS A 35 6.42 7.72 7.03
N ALA A 36 5.11 7.57 6.86
CA ALA A 36 4.49 6.26 6.74
C ALA A 36 4.80 5.61 5.38
N CYS A 37 4.94 4.28 5.38
CA CYS A 37 5.10 3.48 4.15
C CYS A 37 3.74 3.05 3.55
N ILE A 38 2.66 3.28 4.26
CA ILE A 38 1.27 3.12 3.80
C ILE A 38 0.58 4.48 3.91
N HIS A 39 -0.23 4.83 2.91
CA HIS A 39 -1.02 6.06 2.91
C HIS A 39 -2.47 5.77 2.62
N ILE A 40 -3.34 6.36 3.41
CA ILE A 40 -4.78 6.36 3.14
C ILE A 40 -5.11 7.66 2.41
N ILE A 41 -5.64 7.52 1.22
CA ILE A 41 -6.13 8.60 0.39
C ILE A 41 -7.63 8.67 0.61
N ARG A 42 -8.13 9.87 0.91
CA ARG A 42 -9.55 10.15 1.01
C ARG A 42 -10.01 10.77 -0.30
N HIS A 43 -10.98 10.16 -0.93
CA HIS A 43 -11.66 10.73 -2.08
C HIS A 43 -12.95 11.40 -1.56
N GLU A 44 -13.01 12.73 -1.68
CA GLU A 44 -14.23 13.48 -1.41
C GLU A 44 -15.04 13.53 -2.70
N GLY A 45 -16.28 13.06 -2.61
CA GLY A 45 -17.12 12.79 -3.75
C GLY A 45 -17.32 14.00 -4.69
N HIS A 46 -16.62 13.95 -5.80
CA HIS A 46 -17.10 14.36 -7.09
C HIS A 46 -16.68 13.27 -8.05
N ALA A 47 -17.32 12.13 -7.95
CA ALA A 47 -17.25 11.14 -8.99
C ALA A 47 -17.71 11.79 -10.29
N ILE A 48 -16.94 11.58 -11.34
CA ILE A 48 -17.18 12.04 -12.71
C ILE A 48 -18.53 11.53 -13.26
N THR A 49 -19.25 10.74 -12.48
CA THR A 49 -20.59 10.25 -12.78
C THR A 49 -21.56 10.80 -11.73
N LYS A 50 -22.53 11.59 -12.19
CA LYS A 50 -23.72 11.96 -11.42
C LYS A 50 -24.43 10.70 -10.93
N ILE A 51 -24.06 10.22 -9.76
CA ILE A 51 -24.92 9.34 -8.98
C ILE A 51 -25.45 10.25 -7.88
N GLU A 52 -26.67 10.66 -8.06
CA GLU A 52 -27.49 11.32 -7.05
C GLU A 52 -27.70 10.27 -5.96
N GLU A 53 -26.90 10.33 -4.89
CA GLU A 53 -27.25 9.85 -3.55
C GLU A 53 -25.98 9.78 -2.70
N GLU A 54 -25.97 10.64 -1.68
CA GLU A 54 -25.08 10.70 -0.52
C GLU A 54 -23.57 10.71 -0.78
N ASP A 55 -22.89 11.72 -0.26
CA ASP A 55 -21.42 11.90 -0.25
C ASP A 55 -20.73 10.72 0.44
N GLU A 56 -20.62 9.58 -0.24
CA GLU A 56 -19.91 8.43 0.27
C GLU A 56 -18.39 8.70 0.25
N LEU A 57 -17.82 8.77 1.44
CA LEU A 57 -16.39 8.90 1.61
C LEU A 57 -15.69 7.61 1.20
N ILE A 58 -15.00 7.64 0.09
CA ILE A 58 -14.22 6.49 -0.39
C ILE A 58 -12.77 6.64 0.07
N PHE A 59 -12.24 5.59 0.66
CA PHE A 59 -10.84 5.50 1.05
C PHE A 59 -10.07 4.53 0.17
N GLU A 60 -8.84 4.87 -0.14
CA GLU A 60 -7.90 4.02 -0.87
C GLU A 60 -6.60 3.91 -0.10
N ALA A 61 -6.01 2.72 -0.04
CA ALA A 61 -4.70 2.52 0.57
C ALA A 61 -3.61 2.40 -0.50
N LEU A 62 -2.69 3.34 -0.48
CA LEU A 62 -1.46 3.29 -1.25
C LEU A 62 -0.37 2.63 -0.43
N SER A 63 0.01 1.40 -0.79
CA SER A 63 1.05 0.62 -0.14
C SER A 63 1.88 -0.18 -1.15
N CYS A 64 3.05 -0.67 -0.72
CA CYS A 64 3.87 -1.54 -1.56
C CYS A 64 3.17 -2.88 -1.80
N GLN A 65 3.05 -3.28 -3.07
CA GLN A 65 2.39 -4.51 -3.47
C GLN A 65 3.31 -5.73 -3.41
N GLN A 66 4.58 -5.58 -3.04
CA GLN A 66 5.59 -6.65 -3.03
C GLN A 66 5.58 -7.46 -4.34
N CYS A 67 5.75 -6.77 -5.47
CA CYS A 67 5.57 -7.29 -6.82
C CYS A 67 6.48 -8.49 -7.11
N ASP A 68 5.99 -9.47 -7.88
CA ASP A 68 6.79 -10.62 -8.33
C ASP A 68 7.85 -10.20 -9.36
N GLN A 69 7.51 -9.18 -10.17
CA GLN A 69 8.45 -8.52 -11.09
C GLN A 69 8.68 -7.07 -10.63
N PRO A 70 9.58 -6.84 -9.67
CA PRO A 70 9.74 -5.54 -9.04
C PRO A 70 10.55 -4.57 -9.91
N PHE A 71 9.88 -3.71 -10.65
CA PHE A 71 10.54 -2.65 -11.44
C PHE A 71 11.48 -1.79 -10.59
N CYS A 72 11.14 -1.55 -9.33
CA CYS A 72 12.00 -0.78 -8.42
C CYS A 72 13.39 -1.43 -8.23
N MET A 73 13.47 -2.76 -8.23
CA MET A 73 14.78 -3.46 -8.19
C MET A 73 15.50 -3.34 -9.53
N ALA A 74 14.78 -3.50 -10.64
CA ALA A 74 15.36 -3.41 -11.98
C ALA A 74 15.91 -1.99 -12.28
N PHE A 75 15.24 -0.94 -11.78
CA PHE A 75 15.68 0.45 -11.95
C PHE A 75 16.76 0.89 -10.95
N CYS A 76 17.14 0.04 -9.98
CA CYS A 76 18.13 0.43 -8.97
C CYS A 76 19.58 0.23 -9.49
N PRO A 77 20.35 1.30 -9.77
CA PRO A 77 21.68 1.17 -10.34
C PRO A 77 22.69 0.53 -9.36
N THR A 78 22.47 0.70 -8.05
CA THR A 78 23.34 0.18 -7.00
C THR A 78 22.86 -1.17 -6.44
N LYS A 79 21.74 -1.70 -6.96
CA LYS A 79 21.12 -2.93 -6.44
C LYS A 79 20.87 -2.86 -4.92
N ALA A 80 20.47 -1.69 -4.44
CA ALA A 80 20.16 -1.48 -3.03
C ALA A 80 18.84 -2.14 -2.60
N LEU A 81 17.92 -2.40 -3.55
CA LEU A 81 16.67 -3.12 -3.28
C LEU A 81 16.91 -4.62 -3.47
N VAL A 82 16.62 -5.40 -2.44
CA VAL A 82 16.87 -6.83 -2.38
C VAL A 82 15.64 -7.59 -1.88
N LEU A 83 15.40 -8.78 -2.41
CA LEU A 83 14.36 -9.66 -1.92
C LEU A 83 14.82 -10.35 -0.63
N ASN A 84 14.06 -10.22 0.42
CA ASN A 84 14.23 -11.00 1.63
C ASN A 84 13.58 -12.37 1.43
N THR A 85 14.38 -13.44 1.51
CA THR A 85 13.93 -14.81 1.26
C THR A 85 13.06 -15.39 2.36
N GLU A 86 13.07 -14.81 3.55
CA GLU A 86 12.24 -15.27 4.68
C GLU A 86 10.85 -14.64 4.65
N THR A 87 10.78 -13.34 4.43
CA THR A 87 9.51 -12.58 4.47
C THR A 87 8.90 -12.36 3.10
N HIS A 88 9.64 -12.65 2.02
CA HIS A 88 9.33 -12.30 0.63
C HIS A 88 9.07 -10.80 0.42
N ALA A 89 9.56 -9.97 1.34
CA ALA A 89 9.52 -8.53 1.21
C ALA A 89 10.72 -8.02 0.40
N ILE A 90 10.49 -6.97 -0.39
CA ILE A 90 11.58 -6.25 -1.03
C ILE A 90 12.09 -5.21 -0.04
N ASN A 91 13.29 -5.39 0.47
CA ASN A 91 13.91 -4.53 1.47
C ASN A 91 14.91 -3.56 0.82
N LEU A 92 15.08 -2.39 1.42
CA LEU A 92 16.09 -1.44 1.00
C LEU A 92 17.34 -1.54 1.89
N ASN A 93 18.47 -1.86 1.29
CA ASN A 93 19.77 -1.71 1.95
C ASN A 93 20.17 -0.23 1.91
N GLU A 94 20.12 0.44 3.07
CA GLU A 94 20.43 1.87 3.18
C GLU A 94 21.90 2.17 2.84
N ASP A 95 22.84 1.26 3.09
CA ASP A 95 24.27 1.47 2.82
C ASP A 95 24.58 1.52 1.33
N LYS A 96 23.86 0.73 0.53
CA LYS A 96 23.98 0.72 -0.93
C LYS A 96 23.16 1.83 -1.61
N CYS A 97 22.20 2.41 -0.92
CA CYS A 97 21.32 3.43 -1.50
C CYS A 97 22.05 4.77 -1.64
N ILE A 98 22.15 5.28 -2.84
CA ILE A 98 22.73 6.61 -3.17
C ILE A 98 21.68 7.72 -3.29
N GLY A 99 20.41 7.45 -3.02
CA GLY A 99 19.35 8.46 -3.07
C GLY A 99 18.97 8.96 -4.46
N CYS A 100 19.29 8.24 -5.52
CA CYS A 100 19.06 8.63 -6.92
C CYS A 100 17.57 8.69 -7.32
N ARG A 101 16.66 8.15 -6.52
CA ARG A 101 15.19 8.13 -6.71
C ARG A 101 14.68 7.36 -7.93
N MET A 102 15.52 6.63 -8.65
CA MET A 102 15.10 5.85 -9.81
C MET A 102 14.02 4.81 -9.44
N CYS A 103 14.10 4.21 -8.25
CA CYS A 103 13.10 3.29 -7.75
C CYS A 103 11.71 3.95 -7.52
N ILE A 104 11.66 5.25 -7.21
CA ILE A 104 10.41 6.00 -7.07
C ILE A 104 9.75 6.16 -8.43
N VAL A 105 10.54 6.56 -9.45
CA VAL A 105 10.06 6.71 -10.82
C VAL A 105 9.60 5.38 -11.40
N GLY A 106 10.33 4.30 -11.10
CA GLY A 106 10.01 2.95 -11.59
C GLY A 106 8.87 2.25 -10.85
N CYS A 107 8.31 2.83 -9.79
CA CYS A 107 7.22 2.21 -9.05
C CYS A 107 5.85 2.59 -9.63
N PRO A 108 5.10 1.66 -10.29
CA PRO A 108 3.81 1.99 -10.88
C PRO A 108 2.73 2.33 -9.85
N PHE A 109 2.96 1.96 -8.59
CA PHE A 109 2.02 2.18 -7.48
C PHE A 109 2.37 3.42 -6.64
N GLY A 110 3.46 4.14 -6.94
CA GLY A 110 3.90 5.30 -6.14
C GLY A 110 4.20 4.97 -4.66
N ALA A 111 4.49 3.71 -4.36
CA ALA A 111 4.62 3.22 -2.98
C ALA A 111 6.01 3.44 -2.35
N ILE A 112 6.96 3.99 -3.10
CA ILE A 112 8.31 4.29 -2.63
C ILE A 112 8.42 5.79 -2.38
N ARG A 113 8.99 6.15 -1.23
CA ARG A 113 9.12 7.53 -0.81
C ARG A 113 10.57 7.90 -0.58
N TYR A 114 10.82 9.19 -0.36
CA TYR A 114 12.15 9.72 -0.14
C TYR A 114 12.23 10.42 1.21
N ASN A 115 13.18 10.01 2.02
CA ASN A 115 13.54 10.69 3.26
C ASN A 115 14.59 11.75 2.97
N LYS A 116 14.21 13.01 3.06
CA LYS A 116 15.11 14.15 2.80
C LYS A 116 16.23 14.27 3.85
N GLU A 117 15.96 13.92 5.10
CA GLU A 117 16.91 13.99 6.20
C GLU A 117 18.05 12.98 6.01
N LYS A 118 17.70 11.74 5.62
CA LYS A 118 18.68 10.67 5.35
C LYS A 118 19.25 10.71 3.93
N GLY A 119 18.64 11.44 3.00
CA GLY A 119 19.01 11.43 1.59
C GLY A 119 18.75 10.09 0.89
N LYS A 120 17.81 9.28 1.37
CA LYS A 120 17.57 7.90 0.92
C LYS A 120 16.10 7.62 0.67
N SER A 121 15.81 6.66 -0.20
CA SER A 121 14.44 6.16 -0.40
C SER A 121 14.03 5.25 0.76
N PHE A 122 12.73 5.06 0.93
CA PHE A 122 12.16 4.10 1.87
C PHE A 122 10.83 3.55 1.34
N LYS A 123 10.45 2.37 1.80
CA LYS A 123 9.23 1.67 1.39
C LYS A 123 8.78 0.67 2.44
N CYS A 124 7.59 0.11 2.29
CA CYS A 124 7.10 -0.95 3.15
C CYS A 124 7.96 -2.23 3.02
N GLU A 125 8.40 -2.77 4.13
CA GLU A 125 9.20 -3.99 4.28
C GLU A 125 8.44 -5.09 5.04
N LEU A 126 7.11 -4.95 5.14
CA LEU A 126 6.21 -5.86 5.87
C LEU A 126 6.54 -6.00 7.37
N CYS A 127 7.31 -5.08 7.96
CA CYS A 127 7.70 -5.13 9.37
C CYS A 127 8.25 -6.51 9.77
N GLU A 128 9.22 -7.03 9.01
CA GLU A 128 9.82 -8.37 9.23
C GLU A 128 8.81 -9.54 9.17
N GLY A 129 7.76 -9.40 8.37
CA GLY A 129 6.70 -10.40 8.21
C GLY A 129 5.54 -10.26 9.18
N ASP A 130 5.54 -9.21 10.00
CA ASP A 130 4.53 -8.92 11.01
C ASP A 130 3.97 -7.49 10.89
N PRO A 131 3.13 -7.20 9.88
CA PRO A 131 2.71 -5.85 9.53
C PRO A 131 1.94 -5.15 10.64
N GLN A 132 2.56 -4.15 11.26
CA GLN A 132 1.96 -3.41 12.39
C GLN A 132 0.71 -2.62 11.97
N CYS A 133 0.67 -2.09 10.74
CA CYS A 133 -0.51 -1.41 10.22
C CYS A 133 -1.76 -2.30 10.17
N VAL A 134 -1.57 -3.60 9.93
CA VAL A 134 -2.65 -4.60 9.95
C VAL A 134 -3.11 -4.85 11.38
N LYS A 135 -2.18 -5.12 12.28
CA LYS A 135 -2.49 -5.40 13.71
C LYS A 135 -3.28 -4.28 14.38
N PHE A 136 -2.91 -3.05 14.07
CA PHE A 136 -3.52 -1.88 14.70
C PHE A 136 -4.68 -1.28 13.90
N CYS A 137 -5.15 -1.94 12.85
CA CYS A 137 -6.34 -1.52 12.11
C CYS A 137 -7.60 -1.88 12.91
N PRO A 138 -8.35 -0.90 13.45
CA PRO A 138 -9.47 -1.20 14.36
C PRO A 138 -10.68 -1.83 13.67
N THR A 139 -10.82 -1.57 12.36
CA THR A 139 -11.95 -2.06 11.57
C THR A 139 -11.61 -3.33 10.78
N GLY A 140 -10.34 -3.76 10.79
CA GLY A 140 -9.89 -4.88 9.96
C GLY A 140 -9.86 -4.59 8.46
N ALA A 141 -9.91 -3.31 8.07
CA ALA A 141 -9.80 -2.90 6.66
C ALA A 141 -8.47 -3.30 6.01
N LEU A 142 -7.42 -3.49 6.81
CA LEU A 142 -6.13 -4.01 6.37
C LEU A 142 -6.01 -5.46 6.82
N LYS A 143 -5.66 -6.33 5.87
CA LYS A 143 -5.44 -7.77 6.10
C LYS A 143 -4.08 -8.18 5.56
N PHE A 144 -3.46 -9.17 6.18
CA PHE A 144 -2.21 -9.76 5.70
C PHE A 144 -2.51 -11.18 5.22
N LEU A 145 -2.65 -11.33 3.91
CA LEU A 145 -3.14 -12.55 3.28
C LEU A 145 -2.10 -13.13 2.30
N PRO A 146 -2.17 -14.44 2.01
CA PRO A 146 -1.44 -15.04 0.90
C PRO A 146 -1.66 -14.25 -0.40
N LYS A 147 -0.62 -14.05 -1.18
CA LYS A 147 -0.69 -13.29 -2.44
C LYS A 147 -1.76 -13.84 -3.40
N GLU A 148 -1.95 -15.14 -3.42
CA GLU A 148 -2.97 -15.80 -4.23
C GLU A 148 -4.39 -15.30 -3.88
N LEU A 149 -4.63 -14.99 -2.61
CA LEU A 149 -5.90 -14.49 -2.12
C LEU A 149 -5.99 -12.96 -2.12
N ALA A 150 -4.89 -12.26 -2.35
CA ALA A 150 -4.82 -10.80 -2.26
C ALA A 150 -5.73 -10.08 -3.27
N ASN A 151 -6.03 -10.69 -4.40
CA ASN A 151 -6.92 -10.13 -5.42
C ASN A 151 -8.40 -10.45 -5.17
N THR A 152 -8.71 -11.41 -4.30
CA THR A 152 -10.09 -11.86 -4.06
C THR A 152 -11.02 -10.73 -3.56
N PRO A 153 -10.63 -9.88 -2.60
CA PRO A 153 -11.48 -8.77 -2.19
C PRO A 153 -11.73 -7.77 -3.31
N LYS A 154 -10.70 -7.45 -4.11
CA LYS A 154 -10.83 -6.52 -5.26
C LYS A 154 -11.78 -7.08 -6.33
N ILE A 155 -11.66 -8.38 -6.64
CA ILE A 155 -12.55 -9.07 -7.58
C ILE A 155 -13.98 -9.06 -7.06
N ASN A 156 -14.20 -9.33 -5.78
CA ASN A 156 -15.52 -9.34 -5.18
C ASN A 156 -16.17 -7.94 -5.20
N THR A 157 -15.40 -6.89 -4.88
CA THR A 157 -15.88 -5.50 -4.95
C THR A 157 -16.23 -5.11 -6.38
N LEU A 158 -15.36 -5.45 -7.35
CA LEU A 158 -15.63 -5.23 -8.76
C LEU A 158 -16.86 -6.00 -9.23
N ALA A 159 -16.97 -7.29 -8.87
CA ALA A 159 -18.13 -8.12 -9.24
C ALA A 159 -19.44 -7.54 -8.69
N LYS A 160 -19.47 -7.09 -7.44
CA LYS A 160 -20.63 -6.38 -6.86
C LYS A 160 -20.98 -5.15 -7.66
N LYS A 161 -20.02 -4.25 -7.94
CA LYS A 161 -20.24 -3.05 -8.77
C LYS A 161 -20.77 -3.39 -10.17
N TYR A 162 -20.26 -4.43 -10.81
CA TYR A 162 -20.76 -4.86 -12.12
C TYR A 162 -22.17 -5.44 -12.06
N ILE A 163 -22.55 -6.10 -10.97
CA ILE A 163 -23.92 -6.62 -10.78
C ILE A 163 -24.90 -5.46 -10.56
N GLU A 164 -24.49 -4.44 -9.80
CA GLU A 164 -25.28 -3.22 -9.54
C GLU A 164 -25.41 -2.33 -10.78
N LEU A 165 -24.39 -2.32 -11.66
CA LEU A 165 -24.34 -1.55 -12.90
C LEU A 165 -25.04 -2.23 -14.10
N LYS A 166 -25.76 -3.35 -13.92
CA LYS A 166 -26.51 -3.91 -15.05
C LYS A 166 -27.51 -2.87 -15.54
N PRO A 167 -27.27 -2.21 -16.69
CA PRO A 167 -28.29 -1.39 -17.29
C PRO A 167 -29.44 -2.35 -17.67
N VAL A 168 -30.62 -1.93 -17.34
CA VAL A 168 -31.85 -2.45 -17.93
C VAL A 168 -31.72 -2.22 -19.44
N ILE A 169 -31.21 -3.22 -20.16
CA ILE A 169 -31.37 -3.27 -21.60
C ILE A 169 -32.77 -3.85 -21.79
N SER A 170 -33.72 -2.97 -21.89
CA SER A 170 -35.07 -3.22 -22.41
C SER A 170 -35.09 -2.94 -23.90
#